data_c12d562e14926c01cb1067178dbc9b43
#
_entry.id   c12d562e14926c01cb1067178dbc9b43
#
_cell.length_a   1.000
_cell.length_b   1.000
_cell.length_c   1.000
_cell.angle_alpha   90.00
_cell.angle_beta   90.00
_cell.angle_gamma   90.00
#
_symmetry.space_group_name_H-M   'P 1'
#
loop_
_entity.id
_entity.type
_entity.pdbx_description
1 polymer ?
#
loop_
_entity_poly.entity_id
_entity_poly.type
_entity_poly.pdbx_seq_one_letter_code
_entity_poly.pdbx_strand_id
1 'polypeptide(L)'
;IHDGAVRDVRLRIFEPPRFFEAFLRGRAYTEPPDITARICGICPVAYQMSACQAIEQACGVTLDAPLRDLRHLLYCGEWIESHVLHIHLLHAPDFLGYPSGIAMAADHRAELERGLRLKKIGNEIVEVIGGRAVHPVNVKLGGFYKAPDATRMRALAAAPVWATDAAEEVARWVAAFPIPDHQLRDG
;
A
#
# COMPACT_ATOMS: atom_id res chain seq x y z
N ILE A 1 27.76 -6.61 5.52
CA ILE A 1 28.24 -6.44 4.14
C ILE A 1 29.73 -6.72 4.13
N HIS A 2 30.22 -7.52 3.22
CA HIS A 2 31.64 -7.80 3.07
C HIS A 2 32.01 -7.71 1.59
N ASP A 3 33.01 -6.89 1.26
CA ASP A 3 33.43 -6.60 -0.13
C ASP A 3 32.27 -6.13 -1.04
N GLY A 4 31.40 -5.27 -0.55
CA GLY A 4 30.25 -4.74 -1.30
C GLY A 4 29.09 -5.73 -1.52
N ALA A 5 29.18 -6.95 -0.97
CA ALA A 5 28.13 -7.97 -1.08
C ALA A 5 27.47 -8.24 0.28
N VAL A 6 26.16 -8.39 0.27
CA VAL A 6 25.39 -8.85 1.45
C VAL A 6 25.62 -10.35 1.63
N ARG A 7 26.29 -10.74 2.72
CA ARG A 7 26.58 -12.16 3.01
C ARG A 7 25.57 -12.81 3.96
N ASP A 8 24.97 -12.03 4.84
CA ASP A 8 23.99 -12.53 5.82
C ASP A 8 22.99 -11.44 6.15
N VAL A 9 21.72 -11.79 6.25
CA VAL A 9 20.63 -10.91 6.68
C VAL A 9 19.86 -11.64 7.77
N ARG A 10 19.85 -11.09 8.98
CA ARG A 10 19.12 -11.64 10.12
C ARG A 10 18.00 -10.71 10.52
N LEU A 11 16.76 -11.09 10.25
CA LEU A 11 15.59 -10.42 10.74
C LEU A 11 15.22 -10.97 12.14
N ARG A 12 15.24 -10.10 13.14
CA ARG A 12 14.80 -10.43 14.51
C ARG A 12 13.52 -9.68 14.78
N ILE A 13 12.38 -10.39 14.70
CA ILE A 13 11.04 -9.80 14.91
C ILE A 13 10.81 -9.69 16.42
N PHE A 14 10.58 -8.47 16.89
CA PHE A 14 10.34 -8.18 18.31
C PHE A 14 8.91 -8.58 18.73
N GLU A 15 7.92 -8.34 17.88
CA GLU A 15 6.52 -8.71 18.11
C GLU A 15 6.08 -9.74 17.06
N PRO A 16 6.22 -11.05 17.34
CA PRO A 16 5.80 -12.08 16.40
C PRO A 16 4.27 -12.12 16.27
N PRO A 17 3.72 -12.31 15.06
CA PRO A 17 2.28 -12.31 14.80
C PRO A 17 1.59 -13.62 15.25
N ARG A 18 1.88 -14.11 16.43
CA ARG A 18 1.40 -15.40 16.95
C ARG A 18 -0.12 -15.51 17.05
N PHE A 19 -0.79 -14.38 17.25
CA PHE A 19 -2.24 -14.32 17.28
C PHE A 19 -2.83 -14.70 15.91
N PHE A 20 -2.31 -14.15 14.83
CA PHE A 20 -2.72 -14.51 13.47
C PHE A 20 -2.30 -15.91 13.09
N GLU A 21 -1.14 -16.40 13.53
CA GLU A 21 -0.76 -17.80 13.38
C GLU A 21 -1.80 -18.76 13.98
N ALA A 22 -2.31 -18.42 15.16
CA ALA A 22 -3.36 -19.22 15.82
C ALA A 22 -4.66 -19.22 15.02
N PHE A 23 -5.04 -18.08 14.43
CA PHE A 23 -6.23 -17.99 13.58
C PHE A 23 -6.12 -18.79 12.28
N LEU A 24 -4.93 -19.00 11.76
CA LEU A 24 -4.73 -19.75 10.52
C LEU A 24 -4.78 -21.27 10.71
N ARG A 25 -4.59 -21.76 11.95
CA ARG A 25 -4.60 -23.20 12.25
C ARG A 25 -5.99 -23.80 12.02
N GLY A 26 -6.06 -24.86 11.22
CA GLY A 26 -7.30 -25.56 10.92
C GLY A 26 -8.23 -24.83 9.95
N ARG A 27 -7.79 -23.73 9.34
CA ARG A 27 -8.56 -23.01 8.33
C ARG A 27 -8.45 -23.67 6.95
N ALA A 28 -9.49 -23.52 6.15
CA ALA A 28 -9.43 -23.90 4.75
C ALA A 28 -8.44 -23.00 4.01
N TYR A 29 -7.74 -23.54 3.01
CA TYR A 29 -6.72 -22.82 2.25
C TYR A 29 -7.25 -21.54 1.54
N THR A 30 -8.56 -21.40 1.42
CA THR A 30 -9.21 -20.22 0.84
C THR A 30 -9.40 -19.06 1.81
N GLU A 31 -9.25 -19.28 3.13
CA GLU A 31 -9.51 -18.27 4.16
C GLU A 31 -8.32 -17.36 4.49
N PRO A 32 -7.04 -17.79 4.38
CA PRO A 32 -5.89 -16.98 4.76
C PRO A 32 -5.83 -15.58 4.13
N PRO A 33 -6.17 -15.37 2.85
CA PRO A 33 -6.14 -14.03 2.27
C PRO A 33 -7.02 -13.02 3.02
N ASP A 34 -8.22 -13.43 3.44
CA ASP A 34 -9.14 -12.55 4.17
C ASP A 34 -8.74 -12.36 5.64
N ILE A 35 -8.16 -13.39 6.25
CA ILE A 35 -7.67 -13.33 7.63
C ILE A 35 -6.45 -12.41 7.71
N THR A 36 -5.46 -12.61 6.85
CA THR A 36 -4.20 -11.85 6.86
C THR A 36 -4.41 -10.38 6.48
N ALA A 37 -5.39 -10.07 5.63
CA ALA A 37 -5.78 -8.69 5.34
C ALA A 37 -6.15 -7.90 6.61
N ARG A 38 -6.61 -8.57 7.68
CA ARG A 38 -6.98 -7.93 8.95
C ARG A 38 -5.81 -7.56 9.85
N ILE A 39 -4.59 -7.94 9.49
CA ILE A 39 -3.39 -7.54 10.23
C ILE A 39 -3.21 -6.02 10.21
N CYS A 40 -3.54 -5.38 9.09
CA CYS A 40 -3.31 -3.95 8.89
C CYS A 40 -4.53 -3.29 8.21
N GLY A 41 -4.92 -2.12 8.70
CA GLY A 41 -5.99 -1.30 8.10
C GLY A 41 -5.50 -0.40 6.97
N ILE A 42 -4.18 -0.18 6.85
CA ILE A 42 -3.56 0.69 5.83
C ILE A 42 -3.05 -0.14 4.65
N CYS A 43 -2.52 -1.36 4.92
CA CYS A 43 -1.87 -2.22 3.93
C CYS A 43 -2.53 -3.61 3.76
N PRO A 44 -3.86 -3.74 3.79
CA PRO A 44 -4.53 -5.04 3.70
C PRO A 44 -4.31 -5.74 2.37
N VAL A 45 -4.11 -4.99 1.26
CA VAL A 45 -3.83 -5.55 -0.06
C VAL A 45 -2.48 -6.27 -0.07
N ALA A 46 -1.46 -5.71 0.58
CA ALA A 46 -0.15 -6.34 0.70
C ALA A 46 -0.23 -7.73 1.34
N TYR A 47 -0.92 -7.83 2.48
CA TYR A 47 -1.12 -9.11 3.18
C TYR A 47 -1.98 -10.08 2.38
N GLN A 48 -3.05 -9.60 1.78
CA GLN A 48 -3.97 -10.40 0.98
C GLN A 48 -3.27 -10.97 -0.26
N MET A 49 -2.51 -10.13 -0.99
CA MET A 49 -1.76 -10.58 -2.16
C MET A 49 -0.64 -11.55 -1.79
N SER A 50 0.07 -11.33 -0.70
CA SER A 50 1.11 -12.24 -0.23
C SER A 50 0.53 -13.62 0.08
N ALA A 51 -0.60 -13.69 0.76
CA ALA A 51 -1.28 -14.95 1.05
C ALA A 51 -1.81 -15.63 -0.23
N CYS A 52 -2.41 -14.87 -1.14
CA CYS A 52 -2.86 -15.39 -2.43
C CYS A 52 -1.71 -15.98 -3.23
N GLN A 53 -0.62 -15.23 -3.41
CA GLN A 53 0.53 -15.67 -4.20
C GLN A 53 1.20 -16.91 -3.60
N ALA A 54 1.36 -16.96 -2.27
CA ALA A 54 1.95 -18.11 -1.61
C ALA A 54 1.13 -19.39 -1.84
N ILE A 55 -0.19 -19.32 -1.72
CA ILE A 55 -1.08 -20.47 -1.91
C ILE A 55 -1.17 -20.85 -3.40
N GLU A 56 -1.27 -19.86 -4.29
CA GLU A 56 -1.30 -20.07 -5.74
C GLU A 56 -0.01 -20.76 -6.21
N GLN A 57 1.14 -20.33 -5.73
CA GLN A 57 2.41 -20.97 -6.03
C GLN A 57 2.46 -22.40 -5.50
N ALA A 58 2.00 -22.64 -4.27
CA ALA A 58 1.96 -23.98 -3.68
C ALA A 58 1.03 -24.94 -4.45
N CYS A 59 -0.03 -24.42 -5.03
CA CYS A 59 -1.03 -25.18 -5.80
C CYS A 59 -0.75 -25.22 -7.32
N GLY A 60 0.32 -24.57 -7.80
CA GLY A 60 0.64 -24.48 -9.23
C GLY A 60 -0.36 -23.65 -10.04
N VAL A 61 -1.09 -22.73 -9.40
CA VAL A 61 -2.05 -21.83 -10.06
C VAL A 61 -1.32 -20.64 -10.66
N THR A 62 -1.49 -20.42 -11.95
CA THR A 62 -0.99 -19.25 -12.67
C THR A 62 -2.14 -18.35 -13.10
N LEU A 63 -1.97 -17.04 -12.90
CA LEU A 63 -2.91 -16.03 -13.38
C LEU A 63 -2.59 -15.63 -14.81
N ASP A 64 -3.62 -15.38 -15.62
CA ASP A 64 -3.46 -14.71 -16.91
C ASP A 64 -3.04 -13.23 -16.76
N ALA A 65 -2.61 -12.61 -17.87
CA ALA A 65 -2.12 -11.24 -17.85
C ALA A 65 -3.18 -10.24 -17.35
N PRO A 66 -4.44 -10.26 -17.80
CA PRO A 66 -5.46 -9.32 -17.33
C PRO A 66 -5.70 -9.38 -15.81
N LEU A 67 -5.69 -10.57 -15.22
CA LEU A 67 -5.88 -10.72 -13.77
C LEU A 67 -4.65 -10.22 -12.99
N ARG A 68 -3.44 -10.46 -13.50
CA ARG A 68 -2.22 -9.91 -12.90
C ARG A 68 -2.21 -8.39 -12.95
N ASP A 69 -2.59 -7.80 -14.08
CA ASP A 69 -2.64 -6.35 -14.26
C ASP A 69 -3.66 -5.70 -13.31
N LEU A 70 -4.84 -6.32 -13.14
CA LEU A 70 -5.84 -5.87 -12.17
C LEU A 70 -5.32 -5.95 -10.71
N ARG A 71 -4.61 -7.02 -10.35
CA ARG A 71 -3.99 -7.13 -9.02
C ARG A 71 -2.89 -6.10 -8.83
N HIS A 72 -2.09 -5.84 -9.87
CA HIS A 72 -1.07 -4.80 -9.82
C HIS A 72 -1.69 -3.41 -9.65
N LEU A 73 -2.76 -3.11 -10.38
CA LEU A 73 -3.47 -1.84 -10.24
C LEU A 73 -4.10 -1.69 -8.84
N LEU A 74 -4.67 -2.75 -8.27
CA LEU A 74 -5.16 -2.77 -6.90
C LEU A 74 -4.04 -2.44 -5.90
N TYR A 75 -2.86 -3.01 -6.10
CA TYR A 75 -1.67 -2.75 -5.28
C TYR A 75 -1.19 -1.30 -5.43
N CYS A 76 -1.17 -0.76 -6.64
CA CYS A 76 -0.86 0.64 -6.88
C CYS A 76 -1.83 1.58 -6.16
N GLY A 77 -3.12 1.23 -6.10
CA GLY A 77 -4.11 1.99 -5.34
C GLY A 77 -3.77 2.07 -3.85
N GLU A 78 -3.40 0.93 -3.24
CA GLU A 78 -2.94 0.89 -1.84
C GLU A 78 -1.65 1.69 -1.64
N TRP A 79 -0.69 1.56 -2.54
CA TRP A 79 0.56 2.32 -2.44
C TRP A 79 0.32 3.84 -2.49
N ILE A 80 -0.52 4.30 -3.40
CA ILE A 80 -0.85 5.73 -3.49
C ILE A 80 -1.46 6.20 -2.17
N GLU A 81 -2.49 5.51 -1.66
CA GLU A 81 -3.19 5.93 -0.44
C GLU A 81 -2.28 5.86 0.79
N SER A 82 -1.46 4.82 0.92
CA SER A 82 -0.56 4.59 2.03
C SER A 82 0.61 5.58 2.04
N HIS A 83 1.30 5.75 0.91
CA HIS A 83 2.43 6.68 0.83
C HIS A 83 2.01 8.13 1.05
N VAL A 84 0.87 8.51 0.49
CA VAL A 84 0.35 9.87 0.68
C VAL A 84 -0.03 10.13 2.14
N LEU A 85 -0.65 9.14 2.81
CA LEU A 85 -0.92 9.20 4.25
C LEU A 85 0.38 9.40 5.04
N HIS A 86 1.40 8.59 4.78
CA HIS A 86 2.69 8.65 5.45
C HIS A 86 3.36 10.01 5.24
N ILE A 87 3.47 10.45 4.00
CA ILE A 87 4.15 11.70 3.67
C ILE A 87 3.47 12.90 4.35
N HIS A 88 2.15 13.07 4.17
CA HIS A 88 1.49 14.32 4.53
C HIS A 88 1.01 14.36 5.99
N LEU A 89 0.67 13.23 6.58
CA LEU A 89 0.03 13.19 7.90
C LEU A 89 0.93 12.64 9.02
N LEU A 90 1.96 11.86 8.66
CA LEU A 90 2.84 11.23 9.64
C LEU A 90 4.25 11.84 9.63
N HIS A 91 4.90 11.99 8.47
CA HIS A 91 6.30 12.37 8.39
C HIS A 91 6.54 13.85 8.11
N ALA A 92 5.82 14.49 7.19
CA ALA A 92 6.01 15.91 6.91
C ALA A 92 5.85 16.79 8.16
N PRO A 93 4.86 16.55 9.05
CA PRO A 93 4.79 17.32 10.30
C PRO A 93 6.08 17.25 11.11
N ASP A 94 6.67 16.08 11.28
CA ASP A 94 7.91 15.88 12.06
C ASP A 94 9.08 16.65 11.44
N PHE A 95 9.30 16.52 10.13
CA PHE A 95 10.38 17.20 9.42
C PHE A 95 10.23 18.72 9.40
N LEU A 96 9.00 19.21 9.41
CA LEU A 96 8.68 20.64 9.39
C LEU A 96 8.48 21.25 10.78
N GLY A 97 8.57 20.44 11.85
CA GLY A 97 8.48 20.88 13.24
C GLY A 97 7.06 21.12 13.75
N TYR A 98 6.06 20.46 13.17
CA TYR A 98 4.66 20.54 13.63
C TYR A 98 4.28 19.35 14.50
N PRO A 99 3.43 19.54 15.53
CA PRO A 99 3.00 18.45 16.39
C PRO A 99 2.01 17.48 15.72
N SER A 100 1.44 17.84 14.57
CA SER A 100 0.52 16.99 13.81
C SER A 100 0.28 17.54 12.39
N GLY A 101 -0.25 16.70 11.49
CA GLY A 101 -0.70 17.15 10.17
C GLY A 101 -1.80 18.21 10.24
N ILE A 102 -2.66 18.18 11.27
CA ILE A 102 -3.71 19.20 11.47
C ILE A 102 -3.09 20.56 11.80
N ALA A 103 -2.08 20.59 12.69
CA ALA A 103 -1.37 21.83 13.01
C ALA A 103 -0.59 22.35 11.79
N MET A 104 0.02 21.47 11.00
CA MET A 104 0.71 21.81 9.76
C MET A 104 -0.22 22.45 8.73
N ALA A 105 -1.53 22.16 8.76
CA ALA A 105 -2.51 22.73 7.84
C ALA A 105 -2.64 24.25 7.93
N ALA A 106 -2.19 24.87 9.02
CA ALA A 106 -2.21 26.34 9.16
C ALA A 106 -1.31 27.03 8.13
N ASP A 107 -0.14 26.42 7.85
CA ASP A 107 0.88 27.00 6.97
C ASP A 107 1.04 26.23 5.64
N HIS A 108 0.65 24.94 5.61
CA HIS A 108 0.81 24.02 4.48
C HIS A 108 -0.52 23.41 4.01
N ARG A 109 -1.54 24.26 3.93
CA ARG A 109 -2.90 23.83 3.56
C ARG A 109 -2.96 23.22 2.16
N ALA A 110 -2.29 23.83 1.21
CA ALA A 110 -2.30 23.38 -0.19
C ALA A 110 -1.70 21.99 -0.35
N GLU A 111 -0.59 21.72 0.34
CA GLU A 111 0.09 20.43 0.36
C GLU A 111 -0.81 19.37 1.00
N LEU A 112 -1.44 19.68 2.11
CA LEU A 112 -2.34 18.75 2.79
C LEU A 112 -3.57 18.44 1.94
N GLU A 113 -4.23 19.44 1.34
CA GLU A 113 -5.37 19.24 0.44
C GLU A 113 -4.98 18.40 -0.79
N ARG A 114 -3.80 18.63 -1.37
CA ARG A 114 -3.24 17.83 -2.46
C ARG A 114 -3.07 16.36 -2.01
N GLY A 115 -2.48 16.15 -0.85
CA GLY A 115 -2.33 14.82 -0.27
C GLY A 115 -3.66 14.10 -0.07
N LEU A 116 -4.64 14.74 0.57
CA LEU A 116 -5.96 14.14 0.79
C LEU A 116 -6.66 13.78 -0.52
N ARG A 117 -6.50 14.61 -1.55
CA ARG A 117 -7.07 14.37 -2.87
C ARG A 117 -6.38 13.19 -3.59
N LEU A 118 -5.05 13.05 -3.50
CA LEU A 118 -4.31 11.88 -3.98
C LEU A 118 -4.73 10.61 -3.24
N LYS A 119 -4.83 10.68 -1.91
CA LYS A 119 -5.30 9.56 -1.08
C LYS A 119 -6.68 9.08 -1.52
N LYS A 120 -7.58 9.99 -1.84
CA LYS A 120 -8.92 9.65 -2.35
C LYS A 120 -8.84 8.84 -3.64
N ILE A 121 -7.95 9.20 -4.57
CA ILE A 121 -7.75 8.45 -5.83
C ILE A 121 -7.27 7.02 -5.52
N GLY A 122 -6.29 6.85 -4.64
CA GLY A 122 -5.83 5.52 -4.21
C GLY A 122 -6.97 4.68 -3.64
N ASN A 123 -7.77 5.25 -2.73
CA ASN A 123 -8.94 4.59 -2.16
C ASN A 123 -9.99 4.22 -3.23
N GLU A 124 -10.24 5.08 -4.21
CA GLU A 124 -11.18 4.81 -5.31
C GLU A 124 -10.71 3.64 -6.18
N ILE A 125 -9.41 3.55 -6.47
CA ILE A 125 -8.83 2.39 -7.19
C ILE A 125 -9.07 1.12 -6.40
N VAL A 126 -8.73 1.11 -5.10
CA VAL A 126 -8.92 -0.05 -4.23
C VAL A 126 -10.40 -0.43 -4.13
N GLU A 127 -11.30 0.54 -4.02
CA GLU A 127 -12.75 0.29 -3.94
C GLU A 127 -13.32 -0.30 -5.23
N VAL A 128 -12.95 0.25 -6.39
CA VAL A 128 -13.48 -0.20 -7.68
C VAL A 128 -13.06 -1.62 -7.99
N ILE A 129 -11.81 -1.97 -7.70
CA ILE A 129 -11.27 -3.31 -8.00
C ILE A 129 -11.53 -4.27 -6.84
N GLY A 130 -11.27 -3.82 -5.63
CA GLY A 130 -11.33 -4.63 -4.42
C GLY A 130 -12.71 -4.74 -3.77
N GLY A 131 -13.69 -3.96 -4.23
CA GLY A 131 -15.06 -3.96 -3.72
C GLY A 131 -15.31 -3.02 -2.54
N ARG A 132 -14.27 -2.58 -1.85
CA ARG A 132 -14.28 -1.50 -0.84
C ARG A 132 -12.88 -0.95 -0.60
N ALA A 133 -12.80 0.28 -0.09
CA ALA A 133 -11.53 1.00 0.08
C ALA A 133 -10.61 0.42 1.16
N VAL A 134 -11.17 -0.26 2.18
CA VAL A 134 -10.40 -0.85 3.28
C VAL A 134 -10.75 -2.34 3.40
N HIS A 135 -9.74 -3.20 3.55
CA HIS A 135 -9.90 -4.65 3.55
C HIS A 135 -10.72 -5.16 2.35
N PRO A 136 -10.16 -5.15 1.14
CA PRO A 136 -10.86 -5.58 -0.06
C PRO A 136 -11.50 -6.97 0.08
N VAL A 137 -12.67 -7.14 -0.51
CA VAL A 137 -13.47 -8.38 -0.40
C VAL A 137 -13.65 -9.08 -1.74
N ASN A 138 -13.17 -8.49 -2.83
CA ASN A 138 -13.33 -9.01 -4.18
C ASN A 138 -12.18 -9.93 -4.62
N VAL A 139 -11.08 -9.97 -3.89
CA VAL A 139 -9.93 -10.82 -4.21
C VAL A 139 -10.19 -12.26 -3.76
N LYS A 140 -9.82 -13.23 -4.59
CA LYS A 140 -9.79 -14.66 -4.24
C LYS A 140 -8.59 -15.34 -4.87
N LEU A 141 -8.29 -16.54 -4.41
CA LEU A 141 -7.31 -17.41 -5.07
C LEU A 141 -7.69 -17.64 -6.53
N GLY A 142 -6.73 -17.47 -7.43
CA GLY A 142 -6.94 -17.58 -8.86
C GLY A 142 -7.61 -16.38 -9.52
N GLY A 143 -7.77 -15.22 -8.80
CA GLY A 143 -8.31 -14.01 -9.42
C GLY A 143 -9.18 -13.14 -8.52
N PHE A 144 -10.42 -12.89 -8.96
CA PHE A 144 -11.42 -12.05 -8.30
C PHE A 144 -12.78 -12.74 -8.31
N TYR A 145 -13.64 -12.39 -7.36
CA TYR A 145 -15.03 -12.89 -7.34
C TYR A 145 -15.88 -12.28 -8.45
N LYS A 146 -15.62 -10.98 -8.77
CA LYS A 146 -16.35 -10.23 -9.82
C LYS A 146 -15.38 -9.37 -10.61
N ALA A 147 -15.64 -9.23 -11.91
CA ALA A 147 -14.95 -8.21 -12.71
C ALA A 147 -15.31 -6.82 -12.20
N PRO A 148 -14.34 -5.88 -12.16
CA PRO A 148 -14.61 -4.49 -11.83
C PRO A 148 -15.63 -3.87 -12.82
N ASP A 149 -16.44 -2.93 -12.33
CA ASP A 149 -17.37 -2.19 -13.18
C ASP A 149 -16.64 -1.37 -14.25
N ALA A 150 -16.94 -1.62 -15.51
CA ALA A 150 -16.24 -1.00 -16.64
C ALA A 150 -16.48 0.52 -16.73
N THR A 151 -17.60 1.03 -16.23
CA THR A 151 -17.87 2.47 -16.22
C THR A 151 -17.05 3.16 -15.16
N ARG A 152 -16.98 2.57 -13.96
CA ARG A 152 -16.12 3.07 -12.88
C ARG A 152 -14.64 2.97 -13.25
N MET A 153 -14.21 1.90 -13.92
CA MET A 153 -12.83 1.78 -14.43
C MET A 153 -12.47 2.88 -15.44
N ARG A 154 -13.39 3.20 -16.37
CA ARG A 154 -13.17 4.32 -17.29
C ARG A 154 -13.11 5.67 -16.60
N ALA A 155 -13.94 5.89 -15.58
CA ALA A 155 -13.90 7.11 -14.77
C ALA A 155 -12.57 7.25 -14.04
N LEU A 156 -12.03 6.17 -13.48
CA LEU A 156 -10.69 6.17 -12.88
C LEU A 156 -9.60 6.52 -13.91
N ALA A 157 -9.68 6.00 -15.13
CA ALA A 157 -8.72 6.28 -16.19
C ALA A 157 -8.72 7.76 -16.64
N ALA A 158 -9.79 8.52 -16.38
CA ALA A 158 -9.87 9.94 -16.68
C ALA A 158 -9.22 10.85 -15.61
N ALA A 159 -8.88 10.32 -14.44
CA ALA A 159 -8.29 11.07 -13.32
C ALA A 159 -6.75 11.28 -13.35
N PRO A 160 -5.93 10.53 -14.14
CA PRO A 160 -4.49 10.43 -13.96
C PRO A 160 -3.67 11.70 -14.20
N VAL A 161 -4.06 12.57 -15.12
CA VAL A 161 -3.21 13.72 -15.51
C VAL A 161 -2.91 14.60 -14.30
N TRP A 162 -3.94 15.03 -13.59
CA TRP A 162 -3.75 15.81 -12.37
C TRP A 162 -3.00 15.04 -11.29
N ALA A 163 -3.26 13.74 -11.14
CA ALA A 163 -2.64 12.93 -10.09
C ALA A 163 -1.14 12.74 -10.32
N THR A 164 -0.71 12.60 -11.57
CA THR A 164 0.70 12.51 -11.92
C THR A 164 1.43 13.81 -11.60
N ASP A 165 0.89 14.94 -12.04
CA ASP A 165 1.48 16.26 -11.75
C ASP A 165 1.56 16.50 -10.22
N ALA A 166 0.48 16.16 -9.50
CA ALA A 166 0.43 16.29 -8.05
C ALA A 166 1.46 15.38 -7.34
N ALA A 167 1.67 14.16 -7.82
CA ALA A 167 2.68 13.25 -7.27
C ALA A 167 4.11 13.78 -7.49
N GLU A 168 4.40 14.34 -8.67
CA GLU A 168 5.68 15.00 -8.92
C GLU A 168 5.91 16.21 -8.02
N GLU A 169 4.87 17.03 -7.79
CA GLU A 169 4.96 18.15 -6.84
C GLU A 169 5.25 17.68 -5.42
N VAL A 170 4.60 16.59 -4.98
CA VAL A 170 4.88 15.97 -3.67
C VAL A 170 6.33 15.51 -3.59
N ALA A 171 6.85 14.84 -4.63
CA ALA A 171 8.23 14.40 -4.67
C ALA A 171 9.22 15.58 -4.54
N ARG A 172 8.99 16.68 -5.28
CA ARG A 172 9.81 17.89 -5.19
C ARG A 172 9.73 18.54 -3.79
N TRP A 173 8.55 18.57 -3.20
CA TRP A 173 8.34 19.12 -1.87
C TRP A 173 9.11 18.33 -0.80
N VAL A 174 8.99 17.00 -0.81
CA VAL A 174 9.69 16.12 0.13
C VAL A 174 11.20 16.18 -0.05
N ALA A 175 11.69 16.30 -1.29
CA ALA A 175 13.11 16.40 -1.58
C ALA A 175 13.76 17.69 -0.99
N ALA A 176 12.94 18.70 -0.65
CA ALA A 176 13.40 19.93 -0.02
C ALA A 176 13.42 19.87 1.53
N PHE A 177 13.01 18.76 2.13
CA PHE A 177 13.00 18.63 3.58
C PHE A 177 14.43 18.57 4.14
N PRO A 178 14.66 19.07 5.37
CA PRO A 178 15.94 19.02 6.04
C PRO A 178 16.22 17.59 6.57
N ILE A 179 16.38 16.64 5.64
CA ILE A 179 16.66 15.25 5.98
C ILE A 179 18.11 15.14 6.47
N PRO A 180 18.35 14.58 7.68
CA PRO A 180 19.71 14.42 8.18
C PRO A 180 20.54 13.51 7.28
N ASP A 181 21.77 13.90 7.01
CA ASP A 181 22.74 13.05 6.31
C ASP A 181 23.25 11.97 7.27
N HIS A 182 22.75 10.75 7.12
CA HIS A 182 23.22 9.59 7.87
C HIS A 182 24.24 8.82 7.02
N GLN A 183 25.50 8.97 7.35
CA GLN A 183 26.53 8.07 6.85
C GLN A 183 26.31 6.69 7.49
N LEU A 184 25.99 5.69 6.67
CA LEU A 184 26.04 4.31 7.09
C LEU A 184 27.50 3.98 7.42
N ARG A 185 27.81 3.85 8.70
CA ARG A 185 29.11 3.30 9.11
C ARG A 185 29.04 1.79 8.94
N ASP A 186 29.92 1.26 8.09
CA ASP A 186 30.16 -0.17 8.03
C ASP A 186 30.59 -0.64 9.42
N GLY A 187 29.77 -1.46 10.08
CA GLY A 187 30.05 -2.09 11.37
C GLY A 187 30.55 -3.51 11.19
#